data_d9cb9b9950758a853dad8417d056ce10
#
_entry.id   d9cb9b9950758a853dad8417d056ce10
#
_cell.length_a   1.000
_cell.length_b   1.000
_cell.length_c   1.000
_cell.angle_alpha   90.00
_cell.angle_beta   90.00
_cell.angle_gamma   90.00
#
_symmetry.space_group_name_H-M   'P 1'
#
loop_
_entity.id
_entity.type
_entity.pdbx_description
1 polymer ?
#
loop_
_entity_poly.entity_id
_entity_poly.type
_entity_poly.pdbx_seq_one_letter_code
_entity_poly.pdbx_strand_id
1 'polypeptide(L)'
;MPMQGLEELREAVAKYSSKNKNYNYKVNNVIIGPGSKELMFLLHVIFDGEIILPAPSWVSYAPQAILGRNKIQILQTERENNWFPTGEQIEKIILKDRDKNYLLFLNSPNNPSGQVCNKLEEISEIAKKYNLIILSDEIYSELTFSKNFKSISSYCPEKTIISTGLSKWCGAGGWRLGYFIIPDELNNIKNMINVLASETFSAVSAPIQYAAIKAYENDHSNYITKSVNILSAVGKYVFSNLTSNKVLINEPHGGFYLMPEFLNNKFKNSSEMCSNILNSTGVALLPGS
;
A
#
# COMPACT_ATOMS: atom_id res chain seq x y z
N MET A 1 17.14 22.39 -3.86
CA MET A 1 16.12 21.59 -3.14
C MET A 1 16.81 20.44 -2.43
N PRO A 2 16.52 20.18 -1.15
CA PRO A 2 17.03 18.98 -0.47
C PRO A 2 16.47 17.72 -1.15
N MET A 3 17.30 16.69 -1.30
CA MET A 3 16.88 15.40 -1.92
C MET A 3 15.76 14.72 -1.14
N GLN A 4 15.79 14.83 0.18
CA GLN A 4 14.75 14.28 1.06
C GLN A 4 13.40 15.04 0.98
N GLY A 5 13.35 16.16 0.28
CA GLY A 5 12.24 17.09 0.27
C GLY A 5 12.43 18.27 1.22
N LEU A 6 11.66 19.33 1.01
CA LEU A 6 11.63 20.53 1.86
C LEU A 6 11.43 20.13 3.33
N GLU A 7 12.15 20.78 4.23
CA GLU A 7 12.06 20.50 5.66
C GLU A 7 10.65 20.78 6.18
N GLU A 8 10.06 21.90 5.79
CA GLU A 8 8.71 22.30 6.16
C GLU A 8 7.65 21.27 5.70
N LEU A 9 7.85 20.66 4.51
CA LEU A 9 6.96 19.59 4.05
C LEU A 9 7.14 18.32 4.89
N ARG A 10 8.37 17.95 5.20
CA ARG A 10 8.65 16.77 6.02
C ARG A 10 8.11 16.93 7.45
N GLU A 11 8.18 18.14 8.02
CA GLU A 11 7.56 18.48 9.30
C GLU A 11 6.03 18.36 9.25
N ALA A 12 5.40 18.93 8.21
CA ALA A 12 3.96 18.84 8.02
C ALA A 12 3.50 17.37 7.90
N VAL A 13 4.22 16.56 7.10
CA VAL A 13 3.95 15.12 6.93
C VAL A 13 4.17 14.35 8.23
N ALA A 14 5.26 14.60 8.96
CA ALA A 14 5.54 13.92 10.24
C ALA A 14 4.44 14.22 11.26
N LYS A 15 4.03 15.48 11.40
CA LYS A 15 2.94 15.92 12.29
C LYS A 15 1.60 15.29 11.90
N TYR A 16 1.25 15.31 10.62
CA TYR A 16 0.02 14.71 10.09
C TYR A 16 -0.04 13.21 10.38
N SER A 17 1.04 12.51 10.07
CA SER A 17 1.11 11.05 10.24
C SER A 17 1.14 10.63 11.71
N SER A 18 1.80 11.40 12.59
CA SER A 18 1.83 11.16 14.03
C SER A 18 0.44 11.26 14.65
N LYS A 19 -0.34 12.28 14.26
CA LYS A 19 -1.70 12.48 14.75
C LYS A 19 -2.62 11.30 14.39
N ASN A 20 -2.47 10.79 13.19
CA ASN A 20 -3.37 9.76 12.65
C ASN A 20 -2.97 8.33 13.05
N LYS A 21 -1.73 8.10 13.50
CA LYS A 21 -1.19 6.74 13.74
C LYS A 21 -0.75 6.46 15.17
N ASN A 22 -0.97 7.41 16.07
CA ASN A 22 -0.63 7.31 17.50
C ASN A 22 0.86 6.96 17.76
N TYR A 23 1.76 7.47 16.90
CA TYR A 23 3.20 7.34 17.01
C TYR A 23 3.87 8.66 16.66
N ASN A 24 4.96 9.02 17.37
CA ASN A 24 5.65 10.30 17.18
C ASN A 24 6.75 10.19 16.13
N TYR A 25 6.42 10.44 14.87
CA TYR A 25 7.39 10.49 13.78
C TYR A 25 8.15 11.82 13.78
N LYS A 26 9.46 11.74 13.53
CA LYS A 26 10.33 12.90 13.43
C LYS A 26 10.46 13.35 11.97
N VAL A 27 10.80 14.61 11.77
CA VAL A 27 11.08 15.19 10.44
C VAL A 27 12.13 14.37 9.67
N ASN A 28 13.13 13.85 10.37
CA ASN A 28 14.20 13.05 9.79
C ASN A 28 13.77 11.63 9.37
N ASN A 29 12.59 11.17 9.78
CA ASN A 29 12.05 9.89 9.33
C ASN A 29 11.41 9.98 7.93
N VAL A 30 11.13 11.19 7.42
CA VAL A 30 10.36 11.41 6.20
C VAL A 30 11.27 11.60 5.00
N ILE A 31 10.96 10.90 3.90
CA ILE A 31 11.54 11.09 2.57
C ILE A 31 10.41 11.36 1.58
N ILE A 32 10.53 12.45 0.83
CA ILE A 32 9.58 12.83 -0.23
C ILE A 32 10.11 12.30 -1.57
N GLY A 33 9.22 11.68 -2.37
CA GLY A 33 9.55 11.18 -3.69
C GLY A 33 8.48 11.53 -4.74
N PRO A 34 8.78 11.34 -6.04
CA PRO A 34 7.85 11.62 -7.14
C PRO A 34 6.75 10.53 -7.23
N GLY A 35 5.97 10.44 -6.16
CA GLY A 35 5.01 9.37 -5.87
C GLY A 35 5.67 8.23 -5.10
N SER A 36 4.87 7.54 -4.26
CA SER A 36 5.33 6.37 -3.49
C SER A 36 5.88 5.25 -4.37
N LYS A 37 5.41 5.14 -5.62
CA LYS A 37 5.85 4.16 -6.60
C LYS A 37 7.35 4.22 -6.88
N GLU A 38 7.92 5.42 -7.01
CA GLU A 38 9.35 5.60 -7.22
C GLU A 38 10.15 5.19 -5.99
N LEU A 39 9.71 5.62 -4.80
CA LEU A 39 10.37 5.22 -3.56
C LEU A 39 10.35 3.69 -3.33
N MET A 40 9.26 3.02 -3.72
CA MET A 40 9.19 1.56 -3.69
C MET A 40 10.20 0.93 -4.64
N PHE A 41 10.36 1.48 -5.84
CA PHE A 41 11.37 1.02 -6.80
C PHE A 41 12.79 1.15 -6.24
N LEU A 42 13.12 2.31 -5.67
CA LEU A 42 14.43 2.50 -5.02
C LEU A 42 14.64 1.50 -3.86
N LEU A 43 13.59 1.22 -3.07
CA LEU A 43 13.66 0.22 -2.01
C LEU A 43 13.98 -1.17 -2.56
N HIS A 44 13.34 -1.58 -3.66
CA HIS A 44 13.65 -2.85 -4.32
C HIS A 44 15.11 -2.92 -4.81
N VAL A 45 15.64 -1.83 -5.34
CA VAL A 45 17.03 -1.78 -5.84
C VAL A 45 18.07 -1.95 -4.73
N ILE A 46 17.79 -1.43 -3.53
CA ILE A 46 18.75 -1.47 -2.41
C ILE A 46 18.55 -2.68 -1.48
N PHE A 47 17.40 -3.34 -1.55
CA PHE A 47 17.08 -4.40 -0.60
C PHE A 47 17.80 -5.70 -0.99
N ASP A 48 18.70 -6.15 -0.11
CA ASP A 48 19.37 -7.43 -0.24
C ASP A 48 18.59 -8.51 0.54
N GLY A 49 17.73 -9.25 -0.18
CA GLY A 49 16.85 -10.26 0.42
C GLY A 49 15.72 -10.71 -0.49
N GLU A 50 14.76 -11.41 0.09
CA GLU A 50 13.58 -11.90 -0.62
C GLU A 50 12.34 -11.04 -0.30
N ILE A 51 11.51 -10.80 -1.32
CA ILE A 51 10.27 -10.04 -1.18
C ILE A 51 9.10 -10.99 -0.99
N ILE A 52 8.34 -10.82 0.09
CA ILE A 52 7.09 -11.56 0.31
C ILE A 52 5.95 -10.71 -0.23
N LEU A 53 5.27 -11.20 -1.27
CA LEU A 53 4.12 -10.55 -1.88
C LEU A 53 2.85 -11.37 -1.65
N PRO A 54 1.93 -10.91 -0.78
CA PRO A 54 0.58 -11.47 -0.70
C PRO A 54 -0.13 -11.30 -2.05
N ALA A 55 -0.77 -12.35 -2.53
CA ALA A 55 -1.57 -12.33 -3.76
C ALA A 55 -3.05 -12.53 -3.41
N PRO A 56 -3.96 -11.68 -3.92
CA PRO A 56 -3.76 -10.66 -4.93
C PRO A 56 -3.10 -9.37 -4.39
N SER A 57 -2.36 -8.68 -5.27
CA SER A 57 -1.69 -7.43 -4.93
C SER A 57 -1.63 -6.47 -6.12
N TRP A 58 -1.26 -5.22 -5.83
CA TRP A 58 -1.07 -4.24 -6.90
C TRP A 58 -0.04 -4.72 -7.92
N VAL A 59 -0.42 -4.64 -9.19
CA VAL A 59 0.35 -5.17 -10.34
C VAL A 59 1.78 -4.66 -10.47
N SER A 60 2.15 -3.55 -9.83
CA SER A 60 3.49 -2.98 -9.94
C SER A 60 4.51 -3.56 -8.96
N TYR A 61 4.11 -4.25 -7.88
CA TYR A 61 5.06 -4.77 -6.90
C TYR A 61 5.99 -5.83 -7.49
N ALA A 62 5.43 -6.86 -8.13
CA ALA A 62 6.25 -7.93 -8.71
C ALA A 62 7.19 -7.44 -9.83
N PRO A 63 6.75 -6.64 -10.84
CA PRO A 63 7.67 -6.09 -11.84
C PRO A 63 8.79 -5.24 -11.24
N GLN A 64 8.52 -4.43 -10.22
CA GLN A 64 9.56 -3.65 -9.56
C GLN A 64 10.56 -4.52 -8.81
N ALA A 65 10.10 -5.57 -8.12
CA ALA A 65 10.99 -6.54 -7.47
C ALA A 65 11.89 -7.26 -8.49
N ILE A 66 11.34 -7.64 -9.66
CA ILE A 66 12.12 -8.26 -10.73
C ILE A 66 13.18 -7.30 -11.27
N LEU A 67 12.81 -6.02 -11.51
CA LEU A 67 13.76 -4.99 -11.94
C LEU A 67 14.84 -4.73 -10.89
N GLY A 68 14.49 -4.77 -9.61
CA GLY A 68 15.42 -4.70 -8.47
C GLY A 68 16.25 -5.98 -8.27
N ARG A 69 16.02 -7.03 -9.09
CA ARG A 69 16.68 -8.35 -8.99
C ARG A 69 16.40 -9.10 -7.68
N ASN A 70 15.32 -8.76 -7.00
CA ASN A 70 14.90 -9.46 -5.80
C ASN A 70 14.21 -10.78 -6.17
N LYS A 71 14.46 -11.81 -5.36
CA LYS A 71 13.66 -13.02 -5.41
C LYS A 71 12.30 -12.76 -4.75
N ILE A 72 11.24 -13.28 -5.37
CA ILE A 72 9.87 -13.07 -4.91
C ILE A 72 9.30 -14.39 -4.36
N GLN A 73 8.72 -14.30 -3.16
CA GLN A 73 7.89 -15.33 -2.56
C GLN A 73 6.43 -14.89 -2.67
N ILE A 74 5.72 -15.45 -3.65
CA ILE A 74 4.26 -15.19 -3.76
C ILE A 74 3.55 -15.98 -2.66
N LEU A 75 2.82 -15.27 -1.81
CA LEU A 75 2.03 -15.84 -0.74
C LEU A 75 0.55 -15.78 -1.14
N GLN A 76 -0.03 -16.94 -1.47
CA GLN A 76 -1.45 -17.01 -1.81
C GLN A 76 -2.30 -16.73 -0.57
N THR A 77 -3.23 -15.80 -0.70
CA THR A 77 -4.19 -15.46 0.35
C THR A 77 -5.60 -15.89 -0.05
N GLU A 78 -6.52 -15.89 0.89
CA GLU A 78 -7.86 -16.40 0.72
C GLU A 78 -8.89 -15.32 1.00
N ARG A 79 -10.03 -15.41 0.32
CA ARG A 79 -11.17 -14.48 0.48
C ARG A 79 -11.69 -14.48 1.93
N GLU A 80 -11.68 -15.64 2.60
CA GLU A 80 -12.09 -15.85 3.99
C GLU A 80 -11.21 -15.08 4.98
N ASN A 81 -9.95 -14.83 4.62
CA ASN A 81 -9.01 -14.01 5.37
C ASN A 81 -8.94 -12.55 4.85
N ASN A 82 -9.99 -12.10 4.15
CA ASN A 82 -10.03 -10.76 3.55
C ASN A 82 -8.84 -10.47 2.60
N TRP A 83 -8.29 -11.51 1.98
CA TRP A 83 -7.14 -11.41 1.09
C TRP A 83 -5.88 -10.86 1.79
N PHE A 84 -5.71 -11.17 3.09
CA PHE A 84 -4.48 -10.89 3.83
C PHE A 84 -3.81 -12.16 4.31
N PRO A 85 -2.48 -12.16 4.40
CA PRO A 85 -1.74 -13.30 4.92
C PRO A 85 -1.97 -13.47 6.42
N THR A 86 -1.87 -14.69 6.90
CA THR A 86 -1.78 -15.00 8.32
C THR A 86 -0.31 -14.99 8.78
N GLY A 87 -0.09 -14.81 10.08
CA GLY A 87 1.26 -14.94 10.67
C GLY A 87 1.90 -16.28 10.38
N GLU A 88 1.12 -17.39 10.46
CA GLU A 88 1.60 -18.73 10.15
C GLU A 88 2.09 -18.90 8.70
N GLN A 89 1.37 -18.32 7.75
CA GLN A 89 1.77 -18.37 6.34
C GLN A 89 3.10 -17.63 6.10
N ILE A 90 3.27 -16.46 6.73
CA ILE A 90 4.52 -15.68 6.65
C ILE A 90 5.66 -16.45 7.31
N GLU A 91 5.42 -16.99 8.51
CA GLU A 91 6.41 -17.78 9.26
C GLU A 91 6.91 -18.99 8.46
N LYS A 92 6.02 -19.73 7.80
CA LYS A 92 6.38 -20.85 6.92
C LYS A 92 7.34 -20.46 5.79
N ILE A 93 7.24 -19.24 5.25
CA ILE A 93 8.19 -18.76 4.23
C ILE A 93 9.55 -18.51 4.87
N ILE A 94 9.60 -17.80 5.99
CA ILE A 94 10.84 -17.43 6.67
C ILE A 94 11.60 -18.66 7.17
N LEU A 95 10.87 -19.68 7.66
CA LEU A 95 11.45 -20.90 8.18
C LEU A 95 12.14 -21.77 7.11
N LYS A 96 11.93 -21.51 5.81
CA LYS A 96 12.65 -22.21 4.74
C LYS A 96 14.13 -21.80 4.66
N ASP A 97 14.43 -20.54 5.03
CA ASP A 97 15.79 -20.02 5.04
C ASP A 97 15.86 -18.82 6.01
N ARG A 98 16.25 -19.09 7.25
CA ARG A 98 16.29 -18.09 8.33
C ARG A 98 17.45 -17.11 8.23
N ASP A 99 18.42 -17.40 7.40
CA ASP A 99 19.63 -16.57 7.26
C ASP A 99 19.41 -15.43 6.26
N LYS A 100 18.29 -15.43 5.56
CA LYS A 100 17.91 -14.38 4.62
C LYS A 100 17.16 -13.22 5.27
N ASN A 101 17.33 -12.05 4.67
CA ASN A 101 16.46 -10.92 4.93
C ASN A 101 15.16 -11.04 4.15
N TYR A 102 14.06 -10.63 4.77
CA TYR A 102 12.74 -10.61 4.14
C TYR A 102 12.08 -9.23 4.24
N LEU A 103 11.41 -8.82 3.17
CA LEU A 103 10.58 -7.62 3.12
C LEU A 103 9.16 -8.01 2.71
N LEU A 104 8.20 -7.82 3.62
CA LEU A 104 6.79 -8.03 3.35
C LEU A 104 6.16 -6.75 2.79
N PHE A 105 5.47 -6.85 1.66
CA PHE A 105 4.59 -5.80 1.16
C PHE A 105 3.18 -6.00 1.72
N LEU A 106 2.70 -5.05 2.51
CA LEU A 106 1.36 -5.06 3.10
C LEU A 106 0.60 -3.83 2.66
N ASN A 107 -0.35 -3.99 1.74
CA ASN A 107 -1.19 -2.89 1.26
C ASN A 107 -2.57 -2.93 1.94
N SER A 108 -2.87 -1.92 2.76
CA SER A 108 -4.14 -1.81 3.48
C SER A 108 -4.60 -0.34 3.56
N PRO A 109 -5.81 0.00 3.13
CA PRO A 109 -6.76 -0.80 2.34
C PRO A 109 -6.14 -1.35 1.05
N ASN A 110 -6.54 -2.56 0.66
CA ASN A 110 -5.86 -3.32 -0.39
C ASN A 110 -6.37 -2.96 -1.80
N ASN A 111 -5.45 -2.86 -2.72
CA ASN A 111 -5.69 -2.94 -4.17
C ASN A 111 -5.22 -4.33 -4.65
N PRO A 112 -6.11 -5.23 -5.11
CA PRO A 112 -7.44 -4.95 -5.69
C PRO A 112 -8.66 -5.33 -4.83
N SER A 113 -8.52 -5.84 -3.62
CA SER A 113 -9.64 -6.45 -2.89
C SER A 113 -10.58 -5.45 -2.20
N GLY A 114 -10.14 -4.20 -1.95
CA GLY A 114 -10.89 -3.21 -1.18
C GLY A 114 -10.98 -3.52 0.32
N GLN A 115 -10.23 -4.51 0.80
CA GLN A 115 -10.27 -4.95 2.19
C GLN A 115 -9.25 -4.22 3.06
N VAL A 116 -9.56 -4.13 4.36
CA VAL A 116 -8.65 -3.62 5.40
C VAL A 116 -8.09 -4.79 6.19
N CYS A 117 -6.79 -4.76 6.48
CA CYS A 117 -6.12 -5.82 7.22
C CYS A 117 -6.60 -5.89 8.67
N ASN A 118 -7.06 -7.05 9.08
CA ASN A 118 -7.46 -7.37 10.45
C ASN A 118 -6.48 -8.32 11.18
N LYS A 119 -5.31 -8.59 10.55
CA LYS A 119 -4.27 -9.53 11.02
C LYS A 119 -3.02 -8.80 11.54
N LEU A 120 -3.13 -7.50 11.90
CA LEU A 120 -1.99 -6.66 12.21
C LEU A 120 -1.16 -7.14 13.40
N GLU A 121 -1.81 -7.65 14.46
CA GLU A 121 -1.13 -8.14 15.66
C GLU A 121 -0.27 -9.36 15.34
N GLU A 122 -0.86 -10.42 14.77
CA GLU A 122 -0.12 -11.64 14.45
C GLU A 122 1.02 -11.40 13.44
N ILE A 123 0.80 -10.52 12.43
CA ILE A 123 1.86 -10.16 11.48
C ILE A 123 2.99 -9.40 12.20
N SER A 124 2.66 -8.50 13.12
CA SER A 124 3.66 -7.74 13.88
C SER A 124 4.49 -8.62 14.81
N GLU A 125 3.90 -9.64 15.42
CA GLU A 125 4.61 -10.64 16.24
C GLU A 125 5.65 -11.40 15.41
N ILE A 126 5.28 -11.85 14.22
CA ILE A 126 6.21 -12.49 13.28
C ILE A 126 7.31 -11.54 12.84
N ALA A 127 6.96 -10.27 12.54
CA ALA A 127 7.95 -9.27 12.15
C ALA A 127 9.00 -9.04 13.24
N LYS A 128 8.59 -8.93 14.49
CA LYS A 128 9.49 -8.79 15.64
C LYS A 128 10.33 -10.06 15.85
N LYS A 129 9.70 -11.24 15.81
CA LYS A 129 10.36 -12.53 16.06
C LYS A 129 11.46 -12.85 15.07
N TYR A 130 11.26 -12.51 13.80
CA TYR A 130 12.16 -12.88 12.70
C TYR A 130 12.88 -11.70 12.05
N ASN A 131 12.84 -10.53 12.65
CA ASN A 131 13.43 -9.32 12.08
C ASN A 131 12.93 -8.99 10.66
N LEU A 132 11.67 -9.33 10.36
CA LEU A 132 11.01 -9.06 9.09
C LEU A 132 10.76 -7.56 8.93
N ILE A 133 11.18 -6.98 7.81
CA ILE A 133 10.85 -5.60 7.47
C ILE A 133 9.49 -5.59 6.76
N ILE A 134 8.65 -4.60 7.08
CA ILE A 134 7.33 -4.43 6.45
C ILE A 134 7.32 -3.11 5.70
N LEU A 135 7.01 -3.14 4.40
CA LEU A 135 6.54 -1.97 3.68
C LEU A 135 5.01 -1.93 3.80
N SER A 136 4.50 -1.01 4.60
CA SER A 136 3.07 -0.75 4.76
C SER A 136 2.63 0.27 3.72
N ASP A 137 2.04 -0.20 2.62
CA ASP A 137 1.45 0.70 1.61
C ASP A 137 0.06 1.14 2.04
N GLU A 138 -0.02 2.35 2.58
CA GLU A 138 -1.20 2.96 3.17
C GLU A 138 -1.80 4.06 2.29
N ILE A 139 -1.57 3.97 0.98
CA ILE A 139 -2.01 5.00 0.02
C ILE A 139 -3.53 5.23 0.04
N TYR A 140 -4.31 4.28 0.55
CA TYR A 140 -5.78 4.36 0.70
C TYR A 140 -6.23 4.55 2.15
N SER A 141 -5.35 4.78 3.13
CA SER A 141 -5.70 4.88 4.55
C SER A 141 -6.79 5.91 4.84
N GLU A 142 -6.72 7.08 4.22
CA GLU A 142 -7.72 8.15 4.36
C GLU A 142 -9.07 7.82 3.67
N LEU A 143 -9.11 6.81 2.82
CA LEU A 143 -10.31 6.34 2.13
C LEU A 143 -10.89 5.07 2.76
N THR A 144 -10.61 4.81 4.04
CA THR A 144 -11.20 3.71 4.80
C THR A 144 -12.64 4.06 5.19
N PHE A 145 -13.57 3.12 4.99
CA PHE A 145 -15.00 3.37 5.23
C PHE A 145 -15.37 3.36 6.72
N SER A 146 -14.58 2.68 7.54
CA SER A 146 -14.66 2.79 8.99
C SER A 146 -13.77 3.93 9.49
N LYS A 147 -14.17 4.61 10.56
CA LYS A 147 -13.36 5.69 11.17
C LYS A 147 -12.09 5.21 11.87
N ASN A 148 -11.82 3.91 11.90
CA ASN A 148 -10.81 3.28 12.74
C ASN A 148 -9.75 2.54 11.92
N PHE A 149 -9.18 3.18 10.90
CA PHE A 149 -7.99 2.63 10.24
C PHE A 149 -6.85 2.51 11.26
N LYS A 150 -6.22 1.34 11.31
CA LYS A 150 -5.02 1.08 12.10
C LYS A 150 -3.86 0.75 11.16
N SER A 151 -2.75 1.44 11.34
CA SER A 151 -1.49 1.12 10.69
C SER A 151 -0.79 -0.01 11.44
N ILE A 152 -0.11 -0.90 10.71
CA ILE A 152 0.75 -1.92 11.36
C ILE A 152 1.90 -1.28 12.13
N SER A 153 2.31 -0.06 11.78
CA SER A 153 3.30 0.70 12.54
C SER A 153 2.88 1.00 13.99
N SER A 154 1.58 0.89 14.32
CA SER A 154 1.12 1.00 15.70
C SER A 154 1.49 -0.23 16.56
N TYR A 155 1.86 -1.34 15.93
CA TYR A 155 2.23 -2.60 16.59
C TYR A 155 3.73 -2.89 16.53
N CYS A 156 4.39 -2.56 15.41
CA CYS A 156 5.84 -2.76 15.20
C CYS A 156 6.45 -1.57 14.44
N PRO A 157 6.50 -0.38 15.03
CA PRO A 157 7.01 0.81 14.35
C PRO A 157 8.46 0.65 13.88
N GLU A 158 9.30 -0.02 14.66
CA GLU A 158 10.72 -0.24 14.40
C GLU A 158 11.03 -1.14 13.19
N LYS A 159 10.02 -1.85 12.67
CA LYS A 159 10.12 -2.75 11.51
C LYS A 159 9.31 -2.27 10.31
N THR A 160 8.62 -1.13 10.42
CA THR A 160 7.64 -0.69 9.43
C THR A 160 8.11 0.55 8.68
N ILE A 161 8.22 0.44 7.36
CA ILE A 161 8.32 1.56 6.44
C ILE A 161 6.90 1.90 5.98
N ILE A 162 6.40 3.10 6.27
CA ILE A 162 5.10 3.55 5.79
C ILE A 162 5.28 4.19 4.42
N SER A 163 4.44 3.81 3.48
CA SER A 163 4.37 4.34 2.12
C SER A 163 3.00 4.94 1.88
N THR A 164 2.93 6.22 1.49
CA THR A 164 1.67 6.89 1.13
C THR A 164 1.93 8.17 0.32
N GLY A 165 0.92 9.04 0.14
CA GLY A 165 1.05 10.29 -0.59
C GLY A 165 -0.29 10.93 -0.96
N LEU A 166 -0.25 11.94 -1.84
CA LEU A 166 -1.42 12.74 -2.24
C LEU A 166 -2.28 12.10 -3.34
N SER A 167 -1.82 10.98 -3.94
CA SER A 167 -2.41 10.47 -5.18
C SER A 167 -3.87 10.08 -5.06
N LYS A 168 -4.33 9.60 -3.89
CA LYS A 168 -5.65 8.99 -3.74
C LYS A 168 -6.61 9.88 -2.96
N TRP A 169 -6.35 10.12 -1.70
CA TRP A 169 -7.25 10.91 -0.86
C TRP A 169 -7.41 12.36 -1.33
N CYS A 170 -6.35 12.94 -1.91
CA CYS A 170 -6.33 14.32 -2.40
C CYS A 170 -6.69 14.43 -3.90
N GLY A 171 -6.87 13.29 -4.60
CA GLY A 171 -7.11 13.28 -6.05
C GLY A 171 -5.93 13.79 -6.90
N ALA A 172 -4.74 13.94 -6.30
CA ALA A 172 -3.57 14.58 -6.91
C ALA A 172 -2.56 13.57 -7.49
N GLY A 173 -3.04 12.47 -8.07
CA GLY A 173 -2.18 11.41 -8.63
C GLY A 173 -1.21 11.91 -9.71
N GLY A 174 -1.66 12.85 -10.55
CA GLY A 174 -0.83 13.47 -11.60
C GLY A 174 0.25 14.42 -11.08
N TRP A 175 0.17 14.89 -9.85
CA TRP A 175 1.16 15.78 -9.24
C TRP A 175 2.45 15.06 -8.84
N ARG A 176 2.42 13.72 -8.77
CA ARG A 176 3.60 12.89 -8.50
C ARG A 176 4.28 13.23 -7.18
N LEU A 177 3.55 13.24 -6.08
CA LEU A 177 4.12 13.39 -4.73
C LEU A 177 3.65 12.24 -3.82
N GLY A 178 4.60 11.52 -3.27
CA GLY A 178 4.45 10.53 -2.24
C GLY A 178 5.59 10.62 -1.23
N TYR A 179 5.52 9.83 -0.18
CA TYR A 179 6.57 9.80 0.82
C TYR A 179 6.68 8.43 1.49
N PHE A 180 7.88 8.18 2.03
CA PHE A 180 8.12 7.15 3.01
C PHE A 180 8.32 7.77 4.39
N ILE A 181 7.87 7.05 5.41
CA ILE A 181 8.31 7.27 6.79
C ILE A 181 9.09 6.04 7.21
N ILE A 182 10.37 6.25 7.52
CA ILE A 182 11.33 5.20 7.83
C ILE A 182 11.80 5.41 9.27
N PRO A 183 11.62 4.42 10.17
CA PRO A 183 12.04 4.55 11.57
C PRO A 183 13.57 4.63 11.70
N ASP A 184 14.04 5.12 12.85
CA ASP A 184 15.47 5.30 13.10
C ASP A 184 16.25 3.97 13.06
N GLU A 185 15.60 2.85 13.39
CA GLU A 185 16.17 1.50 13.33
C GLU A 185 16.50 1.05 11.90
N LEU A 186 15.87 1.64 10.89
CA LEU A 186 16.09 1.38 9.46
C LEU A 186 16.84 2.52 8.75
N ASN A 187 17.63 3.31 9.50
CA ASN A 187 18.37 4.45 8.95
C ASN A 187 19.28 4.09 7.76
N ASN A 188 19.84 2.88 7.75
CA ASN A 188 20.65 2.42 6.61
C ASN A 188 19.86 2.43 5.31
N ILE A 189 18.63 1.90 5.32
CA ILE A 189 17.71 1.90 4.18
C ILE A 189 17.42 3.34 3.74
N LYS A 190 17.11 4.22 4.70
CA LYS A 190 16.84 5.63 4.44
C LYS A 190 18.03 6.32 3.74
N ASN A 191 19.24 6.11 4.25
CA ASN A 191 20.45 6.71 3.67
C ASN A 191 20.71 6.20 2.25
N MET A 192 20.53 4.91 2.00
CA MET A 192 20.68 4.33 0.65
C MET A 192 19.64 4.88 -0.33
N ILE A 193 18.36 5.01 0.10
CA ILE A 193 17.32 5.65 -0.73
C ILE A 193 17.72 7.09 -1.08
N ASN A 194 18.25 7.87 -0.13
CA ASN A 194 18.71 9.24 -0.39
C ASN A 194 19.85 9.29 -1.42
N VAL A 195 20.80 8.36 -1.33
CA VAL A 195 21.88 8.27 -2.33
C VAL A 195 21.32 7.95 -3.71
N LEU A 196 20.43 6.96 -3.84
CA LEU A 196 19.80 6.65 -5.11
C LEU A 196 18.91 7.77 -5.63
N ALA A 197 18.20 8.47 -4.76
CA ALA A 197 17.42 9.64 -5.15
C ALA A 197 18.26 10.72 -5.79
N SER A 198 19.53 10.92 -5.34
CA SER A 198 20.45 11.88 -5.97
C SER A 198 20.83 11.49 -7.39
N GLU A 199 20.91 10.20 -7.67
CA GLU A 199 21.31 9.66 -9.00
C GLU A 199 20.12 9.43 -9.93
N THR A 200 18.88 9.62 -9.45
CA THR A 200 17.66 9.38 -10.25
C THR A 200 16.85 10.67 -10.46
N PHE A 201 16.02 11.05 -9.52
CA PHE A 201 15.13 12.20 -9.66
C PHE A 201 15.62 13.47 -8.95
N SER A 202 16.70 13.40 -8.19
CA SER A 202 17.30 14.46 -7.36
C SER A 202 16.36 15.03 -6.32
N ALA A 203 15.25 15.67 -6.72
CA ALA A 203 14.23 16.19 -5.82
C ALA A 203 12.88 16.28 -6.54
N VAL A 204 11.78 16.19 -5.78
CA VAL A 204 10.44 16.44 -6.30
C VAL A 204 10.29 17.94 -6.64
N SER A 205 9.50 18.23 -7.67
CA SER A 205 9.21 19.59 -8.13
C SER A 205 8.85 20.53 -6.99
N ALA A 206 9.54 21.68 -6.90
CA ALA A 206 9.38 22.66 -5.82
C ALA A 206 7.93 23.17 -5.68
N PRO A 207 7.22 23.63 -6.73
CA PRO A 207 5.85 24.08 -6.61
C PRO A 207 4.92 23.04 -6.02
N ILE A 208 5.13 21.76 -6.37
CA ILE A 208 4.34 20.64 -5.85
C ILE A 208 4.60 20.42 -4.36
N GLN A 209 5.85 20.53 -3.91
CA GLN A 209 6.18 20.41 -2.49
C GLN A 209 5.56 21.54 -1.66
N TYR A 210 5.59 22.79 -2.14
CA TYR A 210 4.93 23.91 -1.46
C TYR A 210 3.41 23.74 -1.39
N ALA A 211 2.78 23.26 -2.45
CA ALA A 211 1.36 22.94 -2.44
C ALA A 211 1.02 21.81 -1.46
N ALA A 212 1.91 20.78 -1.36
CA ALA A 212 1.74 19.65 -0.47
C ALA A 212 1.82 20.05 1.01
N ILE A 213 2.61 21.07 1.38
CA ILE A 213 2.60 21.61 2.75
C ILE A 213 1.17 21.99 3.15
N LYS A 214 0.46 22.71 2.30
CA LYS A 214 -0.93 23.12 2.57
C LYS A 214 -1.90 21.94 2.62
N ALA A 215 -1.64 20.88 1.85
CA ALA A 215 -2.43 19.66 1.90
C ALA A 215 -2.28 18.90 3.23
N TYR A 216 -1.13 18.97 3.91
CA TYR A 216 -0.90 18.29 5.18
C TYR A 216 -1.12 19.18 6.42
N GLU A 217 -1.04 20.51 6.29
CA GLU A 217 -1.29 21.44 7.39
C GLU A 217 -2.77 21.74 7.61
N ASN A 218 -3.56 21.80 6.54
CA ASN A 218 -4.95 22.22 6.60
C ASN A 218 -5.86 21.04 6.99
N ASP A 219 -7.02 21.38 7.56
CA ASP A 219 -8.07 20.42 7.82
C ASP A 219 -8.90 20.14 6.54
N HIS A 220 -8.82 18.91 6.05
CA HIS A 220 -9.58 18.42 4.91
C HIS A 220 -10.64 17.39 5.31
N SER A 221 -10.99 17.28 6.60
CA SER A 221 -11.91 16.26 7.14
C SER A 221 -13.26 16.25 6.42
N ASN A 222 -13.80 17.41 6.08
CA ASN A 222 -15.07 17.52 5.35
C ASN A 222 -14.97 16.93 3.92
N TYR A 223 -13.88 17.23 3.20
CA TYR A 223 -13.64 16.68 1.86
C TYR A 223 -13.45 15.17 1.92
N ILE A 224 -12.60 14.69 2.83
CA ILE A 224 -12.33 13.26 3.02
C ILE A 224 -13.62 12.52 3.38
N THR A 225 -14.39 13.05 4.34
CA THR A 225 -15.68 12.44 4.75
C THR A 225 -16.65 12.32 3.59
N LYS A 226 -16.81 13.36 2.78
CA LYS A 226 -17.69 13.33 1.59
C LYS A 226 -17.21 12.29 0.58
N SER A 227 -15.91 12.24 0.30
CA SER A 227 -15.31 11.25 -0.60
C SER A 227 -15.53 9.82 -0.11
N VAL A 228 -15.28 9.57 1.16
CA VAL A 228 -15.50 8.27 1.81
C VAL A 228 -16.98 7.86 1.74
N ASN A 229 -17.91 8.77 2.03
CA ASN A 229 -19.35 8.50 1.97
C ASN A 229 -19.79 8.10 0.56
N ILE A 230 -19.31 8.81 -0.47
CA ILE A 230 -19.61 8.47 -1.87
C ILE A 230 -19.04 7.10 -2.23
N LEU A 231 -17.76 6.87 -1.94
CA LEU A 231 -17.09 5.60 -2.26
C LEU A 231 -17.74 4.42 -1.53
N SER A 232 -18.08 4.59 -0.26
CA SER A 232 -18.77 3.57 0.53
C SER A 232 -20.18 3.28 -0.03
N ALA A 233 -20.93 4.30 -0.40
CA ALA A 233 -22.26 4.12 -0.98
C ALA A 233 -22.20 3.37 -2.31
N VAL A 234 -21.28 3.77 -3.21
CA VAL A 234 -21.08 3.09 -4.50
C VAL A 234 -20.59 1.65 -4.28
N GLY A 235 -19.60 1.44 -3.40
CA GLY A 235 -19.09 0.11 -3.09
C GLY A 235 -20.18 -0.84 -2.56
N LYS A 236 -21.00 -0.38 -1.62
CA LYS A 236 -22.13 -1.13 -1.08
C LYS A 236 -23.19 -1.42 -2.15
N TYR A 237 -23.50 -0.45 -2.99
CA TYR A 237 -24.46 -0.64 -4.09
C TYR A 237 -23.97 -1.74 -5.04
N VAL A 238 -22.71 -1.70 -5.48
CA VAL A 238 -22.14 -2.71 -6.36
C VAL A 238 -22.10 -4.08 -5.66
N PHE A 239 -21.64 -4.13 -4.41
CA PHE A 239 -21.63 -5.36 -3.61
C PHE A 239 -23.03 -6.00 -3.54
N SER A 240 -24.06 -5.24 -3.16
CA SER A 240 -25.42 -5.75 -2.99
C SER A 240 -26.05 -6.23 -4.31
N ASN A 241 -25.64 -5.63 -5.45
CA ASN A 241 -26.22 -5.99 -6.75
C ASN A 241 -25.45 -7.09 -7.48
N LEU A 242 -24.15 -7.29 -7.16
CA LEU A 242 -23.34 -8.35 -7.77
C LEU A 242 -23.36 -9.66 -6.96
N THR A 243 -23.52 -9.60 -5.64
CA THR A 243 -23.53 -10.78 -4.78
C THR A 243 -24.66 -11.72 -5.17
N SER A 244 -24.33 -12.98 -5.44
CA SER A 244 -25.27 -14.01 -5.83
C SER A 244 -24.67 -15.41 -5.58
N ASN A 245 -25.44 -16.46 -5.84
CA ASN A 245 -24.91 -17.84 -5.82
C ASN A 245 -23.91 -18.16 -6.94
N LYS A 246 -23.67 -17.21 -7.86
CA LYS A 246 -22.68 -17.32 -8.95
C LYS A 246 -21.51 -16.35 -8.82
N VAL A 247 -21.62 -15.38 -7.93
CA VAL A 247 -20.58 -14.34 -7.72
C VAL A 247 -20.34 -14.18 -6.24
N LEU A 248 -19.15 -14.54 -5.79
CA LEU A 248 -18.69 -14.32 -4.44
C LEU A 248 -17.85 -13.04 -4.40
N ILE A 249 -18.09 -12.21 -3.39
CA ILE A 249 -17.40 -10.94 -3.23
C ILE A 249 -17.44 -10.55 -1.75
N ASN A 250 -16.37 -9.92 -1.25
CA ASN A 250 -16.37 -9.33 0.07
C ASN A 250 -16.90 -7.90 0.02
N GLU A 251 -17.69 -7.49 1.02
CA GLU A 251 -18.08 -6.08 1.16
C GLU A 251 -16.81 -5.21 1.29
N PRO A 252 -16.69 -4.11 0.53
CA PRO A 252 -15.48 -3.30 0.58
C PRO A 252 -15.40 -2.52 1.88
N HIS A 253 -14.18 -2.42 2.43
CA HIS A 253 -13.88 -1.69 3.65
C HIS A 253 -13.13 -0.37 3.41
N GLY A 254 -12.62 -0.13 2.19
CA GLY A 254 -11.91 1.08 1.83
C GLY A 254 -11.44 1.12 0.39
N GLY A 255 -10.87 2.25 -0.01
CA GLY A 255 -10.45 2.48 -1.38
C GLY A 255 -11.62 2.60 -2.36
N PHE A 256 -11.42 2.08 -3.58
CA PHE A 256 -12.43 2.10 -4.65
C PHE A 256 -12.33 0.84 -5.54
N TYR A 257 -11.98 -0.29 -4.92
CA TYR A 257 -11.85 -1.57 -5.59
C TYR A 257 -12.82 -2.60 -5.03
N LEU A 258 -13.19 -3.53 -5.89
CA LEU A 258 -13.93 -4.74 -5.57
C LEU A 258 -13.34 -5.88 -6.38
N MET A 259 -13.25 -7.06 -5.79
CA MET A 259 -12.70 -8.24 -6.44
C MET A 259 -13.74 -9.38 -6.41
N PRO A 260 -14.63 -9.44 -7.41
CA PRO A 260 -15.60 -10.52 -7.52
C PRO A 260 -14.97 -11.81 -8.05
N GLU A 261 -15.35 -12.93 -7.46
CA GLU A 261 -15.05 -14.29 -7.90
C GLU A 261 -16.27 -14.87 -8.61
N PHE A 262 -16.14 -15.19 -9.89
CA PHE A 262 -17.24 -15.76 -10.69
C PHE A 262 -17.17 -17.28 -10.68
N LEU A 263 -18.13 -17.89 -10.03
CA LEU A 263 -18.23 -19.35 -9.91
C LEU A 263 -18.81 -19.98 -11.18
N ASN A 264 -18.35 -21.21 -11.50
CA ASN A 264 -18.90 -22.01 -12.59
C ASN A 264 -19.00 -21.28 -13.93
N ASN A 265 -18.06 -20.39 -14.20
CA ASN A 265 -18.00 -19.70 -15.49
C ASN A 265 -17.43 -20.61 -16.59
N LYS A 266 -17.74 -20.29 -17.85
CA LYS A 266 -17.32 -21.07 -19.03
C LYS A 266 -15.98 -20.66 -19.62
N PHE A 267 -15.33 -19.63 -19.03
CA PHE A 267 -14.09 -19.06 -19.55
C PHE A 267 -12.88 -19.80 -19.00
N LYS A 268 -11.82 -19.89 -19.81
CA LYS A 268 -10.58 -20.59 -19.44
C LYS A 268 -9.81 -19.87 -18.34
N ASN A 269 -9.90 -18.53 -18.32
CA ASN A 269 -9.19 -17.68 -17.39
C ASN A 269 -9.88 -16.30 -17.27
N SER A 270 -9.42 -15.48 -16.32
CA SER A 270 -9.98 -14.15 -16.06
C SER A 270 -9.78 -13.18 -17.23
N SER A 271 -8.68 -13.30 -18.01
CA SER A 271 -8.44 -12.43 -19.17
C SER A 271 -9.46 -12.64 -20.28
N GLU A 272 -9.80 -13.91 -20.60
CA GLU A 272 -10.83 -14.24 -21.58
C GLU A 272 -12.21 -13.73 -21.12
N MET A 273 -12.52 -13.90 -19.84
CA MET A 273 -13.77 -13.41 -19.25
C MET A 273 -13.86 -11.88 -19.32
N CYS A 274 -12.81 -11.15 -18.92
CA CYS A 274 -12.79 -9.69 -18.98
C CYS A 274 -12.96 -9.16 -20.41
N SER A 275 -12.29 -9.80 -21.38
CA SER A 275 -12.44 -9.46 -22.81
C SER A 275 -13.86 -9.70 -23.32
N ASN A 276 -14.50 -10.80 -22.91
CA ASN A 276 -15.89 -11.10 -23.28
C ASN A 276 -16.86 -10.08 -22.66
N ILE A 277 -16.71 -9.76 -21.39
CA ILE A 277 -17.54 -8.76 -20.71
C ILE A 277 -17.40 -7.40 -21.41
N LEU A 278 -16.16 -6.95 -21.68
CA LEU A 278 -15.92 -5.70 -22.37
C LEU A 278 -16.62 -5.65 -23.73
N ASN A 279 -16.46 -6.69 -24.55
CA ASN A 279 -17.05 -6.75 -25.89
C ASN A 279 -18.58 -6.84 -25.90
N SER A 280 -19.18 -7.49 -24.89
CA SER A 280 -20.63 -7.69 -24.84
C SER A 280 -21.40 -6.61 -24.12
N THR A 281 -20.77 -5.87 -23.18
CA THR A 281 -21.43 -4.91 -22.29
C THR A 281 -20.81 -3.52 -22.29
N GLY A 282 -19.60 -3.35 -22.82
CA GLY A 282 -18.82 -2.11 -22.71
C GLY A 282 -18.18 -1.88 -21.33
N VAL A 283 -18.31 -2.84 -20.38
CA VAL A 283 -17.73 -2.74 -19.04
C VAL A 283 -16.30 -3.28 -19.04
N ALA A 284 -15.33 -2.41 -18.73
CA ALA A 284 -13.93 -2.80 -18.61
C ALA A 284 -13.61 -3.31 -17.20
N LEU A 285 -13.07 -4.51 -17.11
CA LEU A 285 -12.58 -5.13 -15.87
C LEU A 285 -11.10 -5.48 -16.03
N LEU A 286 -10.39 -5.58 -14.91
CA LEU A 286 -9.02 -6.08 -14.88
C LEU A 286 -9.02 -7.57 -14.52
N PRO A 287 -8.25 -8.41 -15.24
CA PRO A 287 -8.12 -9.82 -14.89
C PRO A 287 -7.41 -10.00 -13.55
N GLY A 288 -7.82 -11.02 -12.78
CA GLY A 288 -7.22 -11.36 -11.50
C GLY A 288 -6.02 -12.31 -11.60
N SER A 289 -5.66 -12.72 -12.81
CA SER A 289 -4.53 -13.64 -13.10
C SER A 289 -3.43 -12.95 -13.90
#